data_aee4f847623f1a74f2e89b3eebe579a2
#
_entry.id   aee4f847623f1a74f2e89b3eebe579a2
#
_cell.length_a   1.000
_cell.length_b   1.000
_cell.length_c   1.000
_cell.angle_alpha   90.00
_cell.angle_beta   90.00
_cell.angle_gamma   90.00
#
_symmetry.space_group_name_H-M   'P 1'
#
loop_
_entity.id
_entity.type
_entity.pdbx_description
1 polymer ?
#
loop_
_entity_poly.entity_id
_entity_poly.type
_entity_poly.pdbx_seq_one_letter_code
_entity_poly.pdbx_strand_id
1 'polypeptide(L)'
;MFTFRQFVVHDDRCAMKVGTDGVLLGAWAQLCADPLPHQAKDGESPLLSTKNRLSAPRVLDVGCGCGLIALMLAQRFPDSRLVALEIEPEAAAQAAENVNNSPFAAQIAVRCGDFLNHQDEKALHEGELFDAIVSNPPFFEETLLSPVAHRAQARHTAMGLTFERLTARAATLLRPAGTLEVIIPKTAQDRFHAAAAEAGFSLLHATEVQTVARKAPKRVLLRFVKSVNSHEVKRDTLILMAEGERSEQYAELCRDFYL
;
A
#
# COMPACT_ATOMS: atom_id res chain seq x y z
N MET A 1 18.48 4.40 -9.48
CA MET A 1 17.79 3.66 -10.55
C MET A 1 17.72 2.19 -10.17
N PHE A 2 16.55 1.58 -10.26
CA PHE A 2 16.31 0.17 -9.99
C PHE A 2 15.57 -0.48 -11.17
N THR A 3 16.06 -1.64 -11.67
CA THR A 3 15.51 -2.33 -12.83
C THR A 3 14.69 -3.54 -12.39
N PHE A 4 13.42 -3.54 -12.76
CA PHE A 4 12.49 -4.66 -12.65
C PHE A 4 12.33 -5.35 -14.02
N ARG A 5 11.66 -6.49 -14.07
CA ARG A 5 11.45 -7.25 -15.32
C ARG A 5 10.74 -6.45 -16.42
N GLN A 6 9.76 -5.63 -16.05
CA GLN A 6 8.90 -4.94 -17.02
C GLN A 6 9.04 -3.42 -16.99
N PHE A 7 9.71 -2.83 -15.99
CA PHE A 7 9.85 -1.39 -15.85
C PHE A 7 11.14 -1.02 -15.09
N VAL A 8 11.51 0.25 -15.19
CA VAL A 8 12.64 0.84 -14.48
C VAL A 8 12.13 1.95 -13.58
N VAL A 9 12.67 2.08 -12.38
CA VAL A 9 12.35 3.13 -11.44
C VAL A 9 13.57 3.98 -11.15
N HIS A 10 13.47 5.27 -11.41
CA HIS A 10 14.37 6.29 -10.93
C HIS A 10 13.86 6.84 -9.60
N ASP A 11 14.73 7.04 -8.64
CA ASP A 11 14.38 7.44 -7.26
C ASP A 11 15.26 8.55 -6.69
N ASP A 12 16.05 9.20 -7.55
CA ASP A 12 17.03 10.21 -7.15
C ASP A 12 16.40 11.48 -6.56
N ARG A 13 15.20 11.86 -6.98
CA ARG A 13 14.43 13.01 -6.48
C ARG A 13 13.46 12.68 -5.34
N CYS A 14 13.39 11.43 -4.91
CA CYS A 14 12.50 11.01 -3.82
C CYS A 14 13.26 10.93 -2.49
N ALA A 15 12.64 11.37 -1.41
CA ALA A 15 13.20 11.25 -0.05
C ALA A 15 13.37 9.78 0.34
N MET A 16 12.37 8.96 0.05
CA MET A 16 12.43 7.51 0.26
C MET A 16 12.84 6.81 -1.03
N LYS A 17 13.97 6.10 -0.99
CA LYS A 17 14.48 5.33 -2.12
C LYS A 17 13.70 4.02 -2.30
N VAL A 18 13.84 3.41 -3.49
CA VAL A 18 13.36 2.04 -3.71
C VAL A 18 13.90 1.12 -2.62
N GLY A 19 13.00 0.53 -1.86
CA GLY A 19 13.33 -0.30 -0.70
C GLY A 19 12.45 -1.54 -0.61
N THR A 20 12.85 -2.46 0.27
CA THR A 20 12.16 -3.72 0.48
C THR A 20 10.69 -3.53 0.86
N ASP A 21 10.37 -2.51 1.68
CA ASP A 21 9.00 -2.25 2.15
C ASP A 21 8.04 -1.97 0.98
N GLY A 22 8.44 -1.09 0.04
CA GLY A 22 7.62 -0.80 -1.14
C GLY A 22 7.45 -2.01 -2.06
N VAL A 23 8.52 -2.78 -2.28
CA VAL A 23 8.46 -4.02 -3.07
C VAL A 23 7.54 -5.05 -2.41
N LEU A 24 7.65 -5.24 -1.10
CA LEU A 24 6.80 -6.17 -0.37
C LEU A 24 5.34 -5.79 -0.46
N LEU A 25 4.99 -4.52 -0.24
CA LEU A 25 3.60 -4.08 -0.33
C LEU A 25 3.06 -4.22 -1.75
N GLY A 26 3.80 -3.77 -2.77
CA GLY A 26 3.39 -3.89 -4.17
C GLY A 26 3.23 -5.33 -4.65
N ALA A 27 4.03 -6.27 -4.12
CA ALA A 27 3.93 -7.70 -4.43
C ALA A 27 2.81 -8.40 -3.64
N TRP A 28 2.53 -7.96 -2.39
CA TRP A 28 1.61 -8.62 -1.47
C TRP A 28 0.16 -8.10 -1.58
N ALA A 29 -0.04 -6.81 -1.84
CA ALA A 29 -1.35 -6.17 -1.84
C ALA A 29 -2.32 -6.84 -2.83
N GLN A 30 -3.62 -6.77 -2.51
CA GLN A 30 -4.70 -7.27 -3.37
C GLN A 30 -5.78 -6.20 -3.47
N LEU A 31 -6.41 -6.07 -4.64
CA LEU A 31 -7.30 -4.93 -4.92
C LEU A 31 -8.76 -5.16 -4.53
N CYS A 32 -9.04 -6.24 -3.82
CA CYS A 32 -10.38 -6.56 -3.33
C CYS A 32 -10.30 -7.34 -2.02
N ALA A 33 -11.31 -7.19 -1.19
CA ALA A 33 -11.58 -8.21 -0.20
C ALA A 33 -11.93 -9.49 -0.96
N ASP A 34 -11.29 -10.61 -0.64
CA ASP A 34 -11.78 -11.92 -1.07
C ASP A 34 -13.27 -12.00 -0.68
N PRO A 35 -14.13 -12.62 -1.51
CA PRO A 35 -15.52 -12.77 -1.16
C PRO A 35 -15.59 -13.38 0.25
N LEU A 36 -16.29 -12.66 1.14
CA LEU A 36 -16.46 -13.12 2.52
C LEU A 36 -17.00 -14.54 2.50
N PRO A 37 -16.50 -15.47 3.32
CA PRO A 37 -16.84 -16.91 3.26
C PRO A 37 -18.34 -17.22 3.27
N HIS A 38 -19.18 -16.31 3.72
CA HIS A 38 -20.65 -16.49 3.77
C HIS A 38 -21.38 -16.07 2.48
N GLN A 39 -20.69 -15.60 1.44
CA GLN A 39 -21.30 -15.25 0.14
C GLN A 39 -20.84 -16.17 -0.99
N ALA A 40 -19.87 -17.06 -0.75
CA ALA A 40 -19.56 -18.11 -1.70
C ALA A 40 -20.69 -19.15 -1.66
N LYS A 41 -21.48 -19.25 -2.73
CA LYS A 41 -22.38 -20.39 -2.92
C LYS A 41 -21.53 -21.65 -3.04
N ASP A 42 -21.93 -22.72 -2.32
CA ASP A 42 -21.25 -24.01 -2.32
C ASP A 42 -20.89 -24.44 -3.75
N GLY A 43 -19.59 -24.58 -4.03
CA GLY A 43 -19.08 -25.12 -5.30
C GLY A 43 -18.33 -24.16 -6.23
N GLU A 44 -18.24 -22.86 -5.94
CA GLU A 44 -17.43 -21.93 -6.75
C GLU A 44 -16.04 -21.74 -6.16
N SER A 45 -15.02 -22.04 -6.97
CA SER A 45 -13.62 -21.77 -6.62
C SER A 45 -13.39 -20.26 -6.41
N PRO A 46 -12.69 -19.84 -5.34
CA PRO A 46 -12.41 -18.41 -5.05
C PRO A 46 -11.73 -17.64 -6.19
N LEU A 47 -11.08 -18.35 -7.12
CA LEU A 47 -10.37 -17.78 -8.27
C LEU A 47 -11.29 -17.27 -9.40
N LEU A 48 -12.60 -17.50 -9.34
CA LEU A 48 -13.54 -17.16 -10.43
C LEU A 48 -14.39 -15.89 -10.16
N SER A 49 -14.29 -15.27 -9.00
CA SER A 49 -15.12 -14.11 -8.63
C SER A 49 -14.76 -12.80 -9.31
N THR A 50 -13.64 -12.71 -10.04
CA THR A 50 -13.26 -11.48 -10.76
C THR A 50 -14.10 -11.22 -12.01
N LYS A 51 -14.84 -12.18 -12.50
CA LYS A 51 -15.64 -12.07 -13.76
C LYS A 51 -16.94 -11.27 -13.63
N ASN A 52 -17.38 -10.92 -12.43
CA ASN A 52 -18.64 -10.16 -12.22
C ASN A 52 -18.44 -8.68 -11.86
N ARG A 53 -17.22 -8.12 -11.94
CA ARG A 53 -17.00 -6.68 -11.80
C ARG A 53 -17.25 -6.00 -13.13
N LEU A 54 -18.32 -5.23 -13.20
CA LEU A 54 -18.69 -4.41 -14.39
C LEU A 54 -17.74 -3.23 -14.63
N SER A 55 -16.83 -2.94 -13.72
CA SER A 55 -15.84 -1.85 -13.83
C SER A 55 -14.45 -2.28 -13.39
N ALA A 56 -13.41 -1.70 -14.01
CA ALA A 56 -12.03 -1.85 -13.63
C ALA A 56 -11.80 -1.39 -12.17
N PRO A 57 -11.07 -2.15 -11.32
CA PRO A 57 -10.79 -1.74 -9.94
C PRO A 57 -10.07 -0.40 -9.89
N ARG A 58 -10.54 0.50 -9.03
CA ARG A 58 -9.90 1.80 -8.78
C ARG A 58 -9.05 1.74 -7.54
N VAL A 59 -7.79 2.11 -7.65
CA VAL A 59 -6.81 2.02 -6.58
C VAL A 59 -6.15 3.36 -6.34
N LEU A 60 -5.93 3.70 -5.08
CA LEU A 60 -5.15 4.88 -4.67
C LEU A 60 -3.87 4.43 -3.96
N ASP A 61 -2.73 4.87 -4.47
CA ASP A 61 -1.42 4.75 -3.82
C ASP A 61 -1.10 6.08 -3.12
N VAL A 62 -1.14 6.09 -1.79
CA VAL A 62 -0.97 7.30 -0.95
C VAL A 62 0.47 7.44 -0.51
N GLY A 63 1.10 8.56 -0.88
CA GLY A 63 2.53 8.79 -0.68
C GLY A 63 3.35 7.91 -1.62
N CYS A 64 3.05 7.96 -2.92
CA CYS A 64 3.60 7.03 -3.90
C CYS A 64 5.12 7.16 -4.11
N GLY A 65 5.74 8.26 -3.63
CA GLY A 65 7.16 8.52 -3.83
C GLY A 65 7.55 8.47 -5.31
N CYS A 66 8.41 7.52 -5.68
CA CYS A 66 8.81 7.31 -7.07
C CYS A 66 7.81 6.53 -7.93
N GLY A 67 6.63 6.19 -7.41
CA GLY A 67 5.58 5.44 -8.11
C GLY A 67 5.76 3.93 -8.13
N LEU A 68 6.67 3.39 -7.30
CA LEU A 68 7.02 1.96 -7.29
C LEU A 68 5.80 1.05 -7.06
N ILE A 69 5.02 1.33 -6.00
CA ILE A 69 3.88 0.47 -5.64
C ILE A 69 2.82 0.51 -6.75
N ALA A 70 2.50 1.71 -7.25
CA ALA A 70 1.56 1.86 -8.35
C ALA A 70 1.98 1.08 -9.60
N LEU A 71 3.27 1.12 -10.00
CA LEU A 71 3.81 0.37 -11.13
C LEU A 71 3.70 -1.15 -10.92
N MET A 72 4.03 -1.63 -9.72
CA MET A 72 3.91 -3.04 -9.37
C MET A 72 2.46 -3.52 -9.40
N LEU A 73 1.53 -2.72 -8.91
CA LEU A 73 0.10 -3.04 -8.93
C LEU A 73 -0.47 -3.02 -10.36
N ALA A 74 -0.06 -2.07 -11.18
CA ALA A 74 -0.47 -2.03 -12.59
C ALA A 74 -0.01 -3.28 -13.36
N GLN A 75 1.22 -3.75 -13.11
CA GLN A 75 1.71 -5.00 -13.69
C GLN A 75 0.88 -6.22 -13.27
N ARG A 76 0.48 -6.30 -12.00
CA ARG A 76 -0.29 -7.45 -11.46
C ARG A 76 -1.76 -7.43 -11.83
N PHE A 77 -2.32 -6.25 -12.03
CA PHE A 77 -3.75 -6.03 -12.23
C PHE A 77 -3.98 -5.18 -13.48
N PRO A 78 -3.87 -5.79 -14.68
CA PRO A 78 -3.87 -5.05 -15.94
C PRO A 78 -5.18 -4.28 -16.23
N ASP A 79 -6.29 -4.69 -15.61
CA ASP A 79 -7.59 -4.02 -15.77
C ASP A 79 -7.83 -2.91 -14.74
N SER A 80 -6.87 -2.65 -13.83
CA SER A 80 -7.03 -1.63 -12.77
C SER A 80 -6.78 -0.21 -13.29
N ARG A 81 -7.38 0.75 -12.60
CA ARG A 81 -7.09 2.19 -12.75
C ARG A 81 -6.48 2.70 -11.46
N LEU A 82 -5.28 3.23 -11.53
CA LEU A 82 -4.53 3.67 -10.37
C LEU A 82 -4.38 5.20 -10.36
N VAL A 83 -4.54 5.76 -9.17
CA VAL A 83 -4.12 7.13 -8.86
C VAL A 83 -2.93 7.02 -7.91
N ALA A 84 -1.80 7.58 -8.30
CA ALA A 84 -0.59 7.67 -7.49
C ALA A 84 -0.47 9.10 -6.97
N LEU A 85 -0.67 9.29 -5.67
CA LEU A 85 -0.70 10.61 -5.02
C LEU A 85 0.57 10.84 -4.21
N GLU A 86 1.24 11.97 -4.48
CA GLU A 86 2.46 12.38 -3.77
C GLU A 86 2.39 13.87 -3.43
N ILE A 87 2.77 14.22 -2.20
CA ILE A 87 2.71 15.60 -1.72
C ILE A 87 3.92 16.42 -2.20
N GLU A 88 5.08 15.78 -2.35
CA GLU A 88 6.31 16.45 -2.75
C GLU A 88 6.38 16.60 -4.28
N PRO A 89 6.43 17.84 -4.83
CA PRO A 89 6.35 18.06 -6.27
C PRO A 89 7.47 17.35 -7.07
N GLU A 90 8.69 17.33 -6.56
CA GLU A 90 9.83 16.69 -7.23
C GLU A 90 9.69 15.15 -7.29
N ALA A 91 9.17 14.55 -6.20
CA ALA A 91 8.88 13.12 -6.17
C ALA A 91 7.71 12.78 -7.09
N ALA A 92 6.64 13.59 -7.10
CA ALA A 92 5.50 13.41 -8.01
C ALA A 92 5.93 13.53 -9.49
N ALA A 93 6.81 14.50 -9.81
CA ALA A 93 7.36 14.62 -11.15
C ALA A 93 8.19 13.39 -11.55
N GLN A 94 9.01 12.86 -10.62
CA GLN A 94 9.77 11.63 -10.87
C GLN A 94 8.86 10.41 -11.04
N ALA A 95 7.82 10.28 -10.21
CA ALA A 95 6.82 9.22 -10.38
C ALA A 95 6.14 9.29 -11.77
N ALA A 96 5.78 10.50 -12.21
CA ALA A 96 5.18 10.69 -13.53
C ALA A 96 6.14 10.29 -14.67
N GLU A 97 7.42 10.62 -14.56
CA GLU A 97 8.44 10.20 -15.53
C GLU A 97 8.59 8.66 -15.54
N ASN A 98 8.68 8.01 -14.36
CA ASN A 98 8.76 6.56 -14.24
C ASN A 98 7.53 5.87 -14.87
N VAL A 99 6.34 6.39 -14.58
CA VAL A 99 5.08 5.88 -15.14
C VAL A 99 5.04 6.04 -16.65
N ASN A 100 5.36 7.23 -17.18
CA ASN A 100 5.35 7.52 -18.62
C ASN A 100 6.35 6.67 -19.41
N ASN A 101 7.45 6.27 -18.78
CA ASN A 101 8.47 5.40 -19.38
C ASN A 101 8.19 3.90 -19.16
N SER A 102 7.05 3.54 -18.58
CA SER A 102 6.63 2.17 -18.33
C SER A 102 5.55 1.71 -19.32
N PRO A 103 5.33 0.39 -19.45
CA PRO A 103 4.20 -0.14 -20.22
C PRO A 103 2.82 0.21 -19.62
N PHE A 104 2.78 0.77 -18.39
CA PHE A 104 1.57 0.97 -17.59
C PHE A 104 1.07 2.42 -17.59
N ALA A 105 1.62 3.29 -18.45
CA ALA A 105 1.30 4.73 -18.48
C ALA A 105 -0.21 5.01 -18.62
N ALA A 106 -0.93 4.18 -19.37
CA ALA A 106 -2.38 4.34 -19.57
C ALA A 106 -3.22 3.97 -18.35
N GLN A 107 -2.66 3.24 -17.37
CA GLN A 107 -3.38 2.76 -16.19
C GLN A 107 -3.18 3.65 -14.96
N ILE A 108 -2.10 4.46 -14.93
CA ILE A 108 -1.66 5.18 -13.73
C ILE A 108 -1.74 6.68 -13.95
N ALA A 109 -2.56 7.37 -13.18
CA ALA A 109 -2.59 8.82 -13.12
C ALA A 109 -1.80 9.31 -11.91
N VAL A 110 -0.65 9.96 -12.13
CA VAL A 110 0.12 10.59 -11.04
C VAL A 110 -0.48 11.96 -10.72
N ARG A 111 -0.65 12.26 -9.44
CA ARG A 111 -1.15 13.53 -8.92
C ARG A 111 -0.20 14.08 -7.86
N CYS A 112 0.12 15.37 -7.96
CA CYS A 112 0.80 16.09 -6.89
C CYS A 112 -0.25 16.75 -6.00
N GLY A 113 -0.26 16.44 -4.70
CA GLY A 113 -1.24 16.99 -3.77
C GLY A 113 -1.21 16.36 -2.38
N ASP A 114 -1.90 17.00 -1.44
CA ASP A 114 -2.04 16.52 -0.07
C ASP A 114 -3.24 15.60 0.05
N PHE A 115 -3.01 14.35 0.48
CA PHE A 115 -4.04 13.36 0.75
C PHE A 115 -5.11 13.86 1.74
N LEU A 116 -4.73 14.74 2.66
CA LEU A 116 -5.61 15.27 3.69
C LEU A 116 -6.40 16.51 3.25
N ASN A 117 -6.13 17.04 2.05
CA ASN A 117 -6.84 18.20 1.53
C ASN A 117 -8.19 17.79 0.92
N HIS A 118 -9.29 18.16 1.59
CA HIS A 118 -10.65 17.89 1.13
C HIS A 118 -11.07 18.72 -0.09
N GLN A 119 -10.39 19.84 -0.37
CA GLN A 119 -10.75 20.72 -1.50
C GLN A 119 -10.38 20.08 -2.84
N ASP A 120 -9.37 19.19 -2.86
CA ASP A 120 -8.91 18.48 -4.04
C ASP A 120 -9.62 17.13 -4.26
N GLU A 121 -10.64 16.84 -3.44
CA GLU A 121 -11.32 15.54 -3.45
C GLU A 121 -11.87 15.15 -4.83
N LYS A 122 -12.54 16.10 -5.51
CA LYS A 122 -13.07 15.85 -6.85
C LYS A 122 -11.98 15.59 -7.89
N ALA A 123 -10.83 16.27 -7.77
CA ALA A 123 -9.67 16.03 -8.63
C ALA A 123 -9.00 14.69 -8.35
N LEU A 124 -9.06 14.23 -7.10
CA LEU A 124 -8.47 12.96 -6.68
C LEU A 124 -9.26 11.75 -7.20
N HIS A 125 -10.59 11.78 -7.12
CA HIS A 125 -11.39 10.59 -7.41
C HIS A 125 -12.52 10.79 -8.44
N GLU A 126 -12.64 11.99 -9.05
CA GLU A 126 -13.61 12.27 -10.12
C GLU A 126 -15.07 11.90 -9.73
N GLY A 127 -15.37 11.92 -8.43
CA GLY A 127 -16.67 11.53 -7.89
C GLY A 127 -16.89 10.03 -7.67
N GLU A 128 -15.91 9.17 -7.97
CA GLU A 128 -15.99 7.73 -7.77
C GLU A 128 -15.10 7.26 -6.62
N LEU A 129 -15.61 6.42 -5.73
CA LEU A 129 -14.88 5.85 -4.61
C LEU A 129 -13.87 4.78 -5.08
N PHE A 130 -12.82 4.58 -4.29
CA PHE A 130 -11.81 3.57 -4.54
C PHE A 130 -12.22 2.18 -4.04
N ASP A 131 -11.75 1.16 -4.73
CA ASP A 131 -11.83 -0.25 -4.33
C ASP A 131 -10.77 -0.60 -3.29
N ALA A 132 -9.58 -0.05 -3.46
CA ALA A 132 -8.46 -0.25 -2.56
C ALA A 132 -7.64 1.03 -2.40
N ILE A 133 -7.10 1.23 -1.21
CA ILE A 133 -6.08 2.23 -0.91
C ILE A 133 -4.86 1.48 -0.39
N VAL A 134 -3.70 1.79 -0.95
CA VAL A 134 -2.41 1.26 -0.50
C VAL A 134 -1.53 2.38 0.00
N SER A 135 -0.70 2.12 1.01
CA SER A 135 0.28 3.09 1.50
C SER A 135 1.44 2.42 2.20
N ASN A 136 2.63 2.91 1.93
CA ASN A 136 3.80 2.76 2.80
C ASN A 136 4.00 4.09 3.54
N PRO A 137 3.20 4.35 4.59
CA PRO A 137 3.16 5.67 5.19
C PRO A 137 4.48 6.00 5.90
N PRO A 138 4.87 7.27 5.98
CA PRO A 138 6.04 7.63 6.76
C PRO A 138 5.77 7.26 8.23
N PHE A 139 6.65 6.43 8.78
CA PHE A 139 6.65 6.09 10.20
C PHE A 139 7.91 6.67 10.83
N PHE A 140 7.71 7.46 11.84
CA PHE A 140 8.80 8.09 12.56
C PHE A 140 9.08 7.27 13.82
N GLU A 141 10.23 6.59 13.85
CA GLU A 141 10.73 6.00 15.11
C GLU A 141 11.21 7.16 15.99
N GLU A 142 10.53 7.40 17.08
CA GLU A 142 10.84 8.50 18.04
C GLU A 142 12.23 8.36 18.70
N THR A 143 12.95 7.26 18.50
CA THR A 143 14.06 6.83 19.35
C THR A 143 15.45 7.25 18.91
N LEU A 144 15.69 7.85 17.74
CA LEU A 144 17.06 8.11 17.23
C LEU A 144 17.31 9.48 16.60
N LEU A 145 16.45 10.47 16.83
CA LEU A 145 16.64 11.77 16.21
C LEU A 145 17.37 12.77 17.11
N SER A 146 18.26 13.56 16.50
CA SER A 146 18.84 14.73 17.17
C SER A 146 17.73 15.69 17.61
N PRO A 147 17.93 16.53 18.65
CA PRO A 147 16.93 17.49 19.13
C PRO A 147 16.45 18.48 18.05
N VAL A 148 17.24 18.72 17.01
CA VAL A 148 16.89 19.59 15.87
C VAL A 148 16.02 18.84 14.87
N ALA A 149 16.38 17.59 14.57
CA ALA A 149 15.58 16.70 13.72
C ALA A 149 14.24 16.35 14.38
N HIS A 150 14.21 16.14 15.71
CA HIS A 150 13.00 15.91 16.49
C HIS A 150 12.02 17.09 16.43
N ARG A 151 12.52 18.35 16.47
CA ARG A 151 11.67 19.56 16.35
C ARG A 151 11.16 19.80 14.93
N ALA A 152 11.95 19.51 13.92
CA ALA A 152 11.51 19.57 12.53
C ALA A 152 10.45 18.48 12.25
N GLN A 153 10.70 17.29 12.72
CA GLN A 153 9.80 16.13 12.64
C GLN A 153 8.49 16.35 13.41
N ALA A 154 8.55 16.88 14.65
CA ALA A 154 7.34 17.17 15.43
C ALA A 154 6.44 18.20 14.70
N ARG A 155 7.00 19.14 13.95
CA ARG A 155 6.23 20.06 13.09
C ARG A 155 5.61 19.35 11.87
N HIS A 156 6.35 18.46 11.22
CA HIS A 156 5.83 17.64 10.14
C HIS A 156 4.79 16.61 10.63
N THR A 157 4.97 16.05 11.82
CA THR A 157 4.03 15.07 12.40
C THR A 157 2.77 15.76 12.93
N ALA A 158 2.86 16.96 13.49
CA ALA A 158 1.69 17.70 13.99
C ALA A 158 0.73 18.15 12.87
N MET A 159 1.24 18.32 11.65
CA MET A 159 0.47 18.68 10.44
C MET A 159 0.45 17.57 9.38
N GLY A 160 1.23 16.48 9.57
CA GLY A 160 1.46 15.43 8.60
C GLY A 160 0.44 14.28 8.61
N LEU A 161 0.73 13.27 7.79
CA LEU A 161 -0.09 12.07 7.64
C LEU A 161 0.14 11.12 8.84
N THR A 162 -0.65 11.26 9.91
CA THR A 162 -0.67 10.29 11.02
C THR A 162 -1.53 9.08 10.68
N PHE A 163 -1.44 8.00 11.45
CA PHE A 163 -2.26 6.80 11.23
C PHE A 163 -3.75 7.11 11.39
N GLU A 164 -4.11 7.91 12.36
CA GLU A 164 -5.48 8.33 12.63
C GLU A 164 -6.05 9.15 11.45
N ARG A 165 -5.26 10.07 10.91
CA ARG A 165 -5.66 10.89 9.75
C ARG A 165 -5.70 10.06 8.46
N LEU A 166 -4.73 9.15 8.27
CA LEU A 166 -4.70 8.24 7.13
C LEU A 166 -5.95 7.37 7.11
N THR A 167 -6.26 6.69 8.22
CA THR A 167 -7.39 5.76 8.30
C THR A 167 -8.73 6.49 8.20
N ALA A 168 -8.90 7.63 8.91
CA ALA A 168 -10.11 8.43 8.83
C ALA A 168 -10.37 8.92 7.39
N ARG A 169 -9.34 9.43 6.71
CA ARG A 169 -9.47 9.89 5.33
C ARG A 169 -9.71 8.74 4.35
N ALA A 170 -8.99 7.62 4.51
CA ALA A 170 -9.21 6.42 3.70
C ALA A 170 -10.65 5.92 3.80
N ALA A 171 -11.25 5.97 5.00
CA ALA A 171 -12.64 5.58 5.19
C ALA A 171 -13.64 6.44 4.39
N THR A 172 -13.35 7.71 4.12
CA THR A 172 -14.22 8.56 3.29
C THR A 172 -14.08 8.27 1.79
N LEU A 173 -12.90 7.84 1.34
CA LEU A 173 -12.56 7.63 -0.06
C LEU A 173 -12.81 6.19 -0.54
N LEU A 174 -12.93 5.22 0.37
CA LEU A 174 -13.22 3.84 0.05
C LEU A 174 -14.72 3.58 -0.03
N ARG A 175 -15.12 2.79 -1.02
CA ARG A 175 -16.47 2.23 -1.07
C ARG A 175 -16.70 1.24 0.09
N PRO A 176 -17.96 0.88 0.39
CA PRO A 176 -18.26 -0.25 1.27
C PRO A 176 -17.53 -1.51 0.81
N ALA A 177 -16.94 -2.27 1.75
CA ALA A 177 -16.09 -3.43 1.49
C ALA A 177 -14.79 -3.13 0.70
N GLY A 178 -14.43 -1.85 0.50
CA GLY A 178 -13.12 -1.47 -0.01
C GLY A 178 -12.00 -1.75 1.00
N THR A 179 -10.77 -1.91 0.54
CA THR A 179 -9.64 -2.32 1.38
C THR A 179 -8.62 -1.20 1.59
N LEU A 180 -8.03 -1.17 2.80
CA LEU A 180 -6.85 -0.37 3.13
C LEU A 180 -5.69 -1.33 3.40
N GLU A 181 -4.60 -1.19 2.65
CA GLU A 181 -3.45 -2.09 2.73
C GLU A 181 -2.18 -1.29 2.99
N VAL A 182 -1.44 -1.67 4.01
CA VAL A 182 -0.25 -0.93 4.44
C VAL A 182 0.89 -1.85 4.83
N ILE A 183 2.11 -1.32 4.74
CA ILE A 183 3.29 -1.88 5.40
C ILE A 183 3.79 -0.89 6.44
N ILE A 184 3.98 -1.37 7.68
CA ILE A 184 4.42 -0.54 8.79
C ILE A 184 5.43 -1.30 9.68
N PRO A 185 6.18 -0.61 10.57
CA PRO A 185 6.95 -1.28 11.61
C PRO A 185 6.06 -2.16 12.48
N LYS A 186 6.56 -3.34 12.84
CA LYS A 186 5.83 -4.25 13.74
C LYS A 186 5.47 -3.59 15.08
N THR A 187 6.32 -2.72 15.58
CA THR A 187 6.11 -1.96 16.82
C THR A 187 4.93 -0.98 16.76
N ALA A 188 4.53 -0.57 15.54
CA ALA A 188 3.42 0.37 15.33
C ALA A 188 2.08 -0.34 15.07
N GLN A 189 2.05 -1.68 15.02
CA GLN A 189 0.88 -2.46 14.62
C GLN A 189 -0.35 -2.17 15.48
N ASP A 190 -0.21 -2.17 16.80
CA ASP A 190 -1.36 -2.02 17.71
C ASP A 190 -1.96 -0.62 17.61
N ARG A 191 -1.11 0.41 17.48
CA ARG A 191 -1.55 1.79 17.24
C ARG A 191 -2.29 1.94 15.92
N PHE A 192 -1.74 1.35 14.84
CA PHE A 192 -2.41 1.40 13.54
C PHE A 192 -3.75 0.66 13.57
N HIS A 193 -3.80 -0.50 14.23
CA HIS A 193 -5.03 -1.27 14.39
C HIS A 193 -6.11 -0.48 15.14
N ALA A 194 -5.74 0.19 16.23
CA ALA A 194 -6.68 1.05 16.98
C ALA A 194 -7.24 2.19 16.10
N ALA A 195 -6.37 2.90 15.36
CA ALA A 195 -6.78 3.96 14.44
C ALA A 195 -7.68 3.45 13.31
N ALA A 196 -7.38 2.27 12.75
CA ALA A 196 -8.19 1.65 11.72
C ALA A 196 -9.58 1.24 12.25
N ALA A 197 -9.64 0.64 13.44
CA ALA A 197 -10.90 0.24 14.09
C ALA A 197 -11.79 1.46 14.38
N GLU A 198 -11.22 2.57 14.88
CA GLU A 198 -11.93 3.83 15.11
C GLU A 198 -12.51 4.41 13.82
N ALA A 199 -11.81 4.24 12.70
CA ALA A 199 -12.26 4.68 11.37
C ALA A 199 -13.26 3.71 10.69
N GLY A 200 -13.69 2.63 11.37
CA GLY A 200 -14.66 1.67 10.86
C GLY A 200 -14.07 0.57 9.96
N PHE A 201 -12.81 0.23 10.17
CA PHE A 201 -12.15 -0.88 9.48
C PHE A 201 -12.06 -2.12 10.38
N SER A 202 -12.15 -3.29 9.76
CA SER A 202 -11.85 -4.59 10.36
C SER A 202 -10.63 -5.22 9.70
N LEU A 203 -9.74 -5.81 10.49
CA LEU A 203 -8.56 -6.50 9.98
C LEU A 203 -8.96 -7.80 9.27
N LEU A 204 -8.47 -8.00 8.05
CA LEU A 204 -8.63 -9.24 7.27
C LEU A 204 -7.38 -10.10 7.26
N HIS A 205 -6.21 -9.48 7.11
CA HIS A 205 -4.95 -10.21 6.93
C HIS A 205 -3.80 -9.45 7.57
N ALA A 206 -2.93 -10.19 8.26
CA ALA A 206 -1.68 -9.69 8.81
C ALA A 206 -0.55 -10.66 8.48
N THR A 207 0.46 -10.18 7.74
CA THR A 207 1.68 -10.93 7.42
C THR A 207 2.86 -10.30 8.15
N GLU A 208 3.42 -11.01 9.12
CA GLU A 208 4.64 -10.59 9.81
C GLU A 208 5.86 -10.81 8.93
N VAL A 209 6.72 -9.80 8.79
CA VAL A 209 7.91 -9.87 7.94
C VAL A 209 9.16 -10.00 8.80
N GLN A 210 9.86 -11.13 8.63
CA GLN A 210 11.11 -11.45 9.29
C GLN A 210 12.27 -11.44 8.30
N THR A 211 13.39 -10.81 8.63
CA THR A 211 14.58 -10.88 7.78
C THR A 211 15.09 -12.31 7.67
N VAL A 212 15.16 -13.02 8.80
CA VAL A 212 15.51 -14.47 8.91
C VAL A 212 14.66 -15.08 10.00
N ALA A 213 14.37 -16.37 9.94
CA ALA A 213 13.44 -17.06 10.86
C ALA A 213 13.76 -16.90 12.36
N ARG A 214 15.05 -16.74 12.72
CA ARG A 214 15.49 -16.58 14.12
C ARG A 214 15.32 -15.17 14.70
N LYS A 215 15.00 -14.17 13.86
CA LYS A 215 14.85 -12.77 14.30
C LYS A 215 13.38 -12.42 14.44
N ALA A 216 13.07 -11.58 15.42
CA ALA A 216 11.72 -11.02 15.56
C ALA A 216 11.30 -10.25 14.28
N PRO A 217 10.01 -10.23 13.94
CA PRO A 217 9.51 -9.49 12.80
C PRO A 217 9.76 -7.99 12.99
N LYS A 218 10.21 -7.34 11.92
CA LYS A 218 10.49 -5.89 11.92
C LYS A 218 9.38 -5.09 11.24
N ARG A 219 8.66 -5.69 10.30
CA ARG A 219 7.55 -5.09 9.56
C ARG A 219 6.33 -5.99 9.66
N VAL A 220 5.20 -5.40 9.39
CA VAL A 220 3.94 -6.12 9.20
C VAL A 220 3.21 -5.52 8.01
N LEU A 221 2.71 -6.38 7.15
CA LEU A 221 1.77 -6.06 6.09
C LEU A 221 0.37 -6.28 6.65
N LEU A 222 -0.49 -5.29 6.53
CA LEU A 222 -1.83 -5.32 7.08
C LEU A 222 -2.83 -5.02 5.97
N ARG A 223 -3.89 -5.82 5.89
CA ARG A 223 -5.06 -5.56 5.06
C ARG A 223 -6.28 -5.42 5.94
N PHE A 224 -6.95 -4.31 5.79
CA PHE A 224 -8.21 -4.00 6.44
C PHE A 224 -9.32 -3.90 5.40
N VAL A 225 -10.55 -4.18 5.80
CA VAL A 225 -11.76 -3.94 5.00
C VAL A 225 -12.59 -2.85 5.69
N LYS A 226 -13.18 -1.97 4.89
CA LYS A 226 -14.17 -0.98 5.37
C LYS A 226 -15.48 -1.70 5.70
N SER A 227 -15.56 -2.23 6.91
CA SER A 227 -16.71 -2.96 7.46
C SER A 227 -16.58 -3.04 8.95
N VAL A 228 -17.69 -2.95 9.66
CA VAL A 228 -17.76 -3.15 11.13
C VAL A 228 -18.05 -4.60 11.51
N ASN A 229 -18.23 -5.50 10.54
CA ASN A 229 -18.48 -6.90 10.81
C ASN A 229 -17.18 -7.59 11.24
N SER A 230 -17.29 -8.55 12.15
CA SER A 230 -16.17 -9.42 12.52
C SER A 230 -15.85 -10.38 11.38
N HIS A 231 -14.57 -10.54 11.07
CA HIS A 231 -14.07 -11.47 10.07
C HIS A 231 -13.03 -12.39 10.70
N GLU A 232 -12.89 -13.59 10.13
CA GLU A 232 -11.74 -14.42 10.44
C GLU A 232 -10.47 -13.74 9.90
N VAL A 233 -9.51 -13.51 10.79
CA VAL A 233 -8.26 -12.81 10.44
C VAL A 233 -7.23 -13.84 10.00
N LYS A 234 -6.83 -13.78 8.72
CA LYS A 234 -5.67 -14.55 8.25
C LYS A 234 -4.39 -14.00 8.88
N ARG A 235 -3.55 -14.88 9.42
CA ARG A 235 -2.24 -14.51 9.98
C ARG A 235 -1.18 -15.45 9.44
N ASP A 236 -0.10 -14.87 8.91
CA ASP A 236 1.04 -15.63 8.42
C ASP A 236 2.36 -14.87 8.64
N THR A 237 3.46 -15.49 8.26
CA THR A 237 4.80 -14.93 8.38
C THR A 237 5.54 -15.09 7.07
N LEU A 238 6.17 -14.03 6.61
CA LEU A 238 7.06 -14.00 5.47
C LEU A 238 8.51 -13.87 5.96
N ILE A 239 9.32 -14.88 5.67
CA ILE A 239 10.75 -14.86 5.91
C ILE A 239 11.43 -14.39 4.63
N LEU A 240 12.29 -13.37 4.71
CA LEU A 240 12.94 -12.82 3.52
C LEU A 240 14.17 -13.62 3.08
N MET A 241 14.96 -14.10 4.04
CA MET A 241 16.25 -14.75 3.78
C MET A 241 16.31 -16.09 4.51
N ALA A 242 16.76 -17.12 3.79
CA ALA A 242 17.08 -18.44 4.31
C ALA A 242 18.47 -18.83 3.79
N GLU A 243 19.35 -19.36 4.65
CA GLU A 243 20.69 -19.85 4.30
C GLU A 243 21.58 -18.87 3.53
N GLY A 244 21.36 -17.55 3.73
CA GLY A 244 22.13 -16.49 3.07
C GLY A 244 21.55 -16.00 1.73
N GLU A 245 20.50 -16.66 1.23
CA GLU A 245 19.81 -16.34 -0.01
C GLU A 245 18.37 -15.88 0.24
N ARG A 246 17.67 -15.44 -0.81
CA ARG A 246 16.23 -15.16 -0.73
C ARG A 246 15.47 -16.44 -0.39
N SER A 247 14.55 -16.39 0.56
CA SER A 247 13.71 -17.55 0.86
C SER A 247 12.81 -17.88 -0.34
N GLU A 248 12.37 -19.13 -0.43
CA GLU A 248 11.44 -19.57 -1.46
C GLU A 248 10.15 -18.75 -1.44
N GLN A 249 9.59 -18.45 -0.25
CA GLN A 249 8.40 -17.63 -0.08
C GLN A 249 8.59 -16.21 -0.65
N TYR A 250 9.73 -15.58 -0.36
CA TYR A 250 10.02 -14.23 -0.86
C TYR A 250 10.33 -14.24 -2.35
N ALA A 251 11.05 -15.23 -2.84
CA ALA A 251 11.31 -15.41 -4.26
C ALA A 251 10.00 -15.60 -5.04
N GLU A 252 9.08 -16.42 -4.55
CA GLU A 252 7.77 -16.65 -5.16
C GLU A 252 6.91 -15.39 -5.15
N LEU A 253 6.85 -14.66 -4.02
CA LEU A 253 6.10 -13.41 -3.90
C LEU A 253 6.58 -12.34 -4.90
N CYS A 254 7.88 -12.29 -5.17
CA CYS A 254 8.50 -11.28 -6.04
C CYS A 254 8.89 -11.84 -7.43
N ARG A 255 8.50 -13.05 -7.78
CA ARG A 255 8.89 -13.74 -9.00
C ARG A 255 8.68 -12.92 -10.27
N ASP A 256 7.59 -12.18 -10.36
CA ASP A 256 7.23 -11.43 -11.55
C ASP A 256 7.92 -10.06 -11.64
N PHE A 257 8.68 -9.67 -10.61
CA PHE A 257 9.30 -8.35 -10.50
C PHE A 257 10.81 -8.38 -10.63
N TYR A 258 11.48 -9.27 -9.91
CA TYR A 258 12.96 -9.32 -9.94
C TYR A 258 13.49 -10.06 -11.17
N LEU A 259 14.64 -9.59 -11.65
CA LEU A 259 15.43 -10.22 -12.70
C LEU A 259 16.05 -11.52 -12.21
#